data_af4f1930e629b60ddce110591cea54e3
#
_entry.id   af4f1930e629b60ddce110591cea54e3
#
_cell.length_a   1.000
_cell.length_b   1.000
_cell.length_c   1.000
_cell.angle_alpha   90.00
_cell.angle_beta   90.00
_cell.angle_gamma   90.00
#
_symmetry.space_group_name_H-M   'P 1'
#
loop_
_entity.id
_entity.type
_entity.pdbx_description
1 polymer ?
#
loop_
_entity_poly.entity_id
_entity_poly.type
_entity_poly.pdbx_seq_one_letter_code
_entity_poly.pdbx_strand_id
1 'polypeptide(L)'
;DELRRRLMEVKAQRLTELGRDDEAAEVIAAMPVIAEDAEIIDVALYQDADVDGKRSPLRGTGNALAEDYDCALLDLDGTAWSGDERIEHAAASVIEARGLGMASAFVTNNAMRTPAQVTDKLNRMDFEATADMVMTSAMDIAAIMAEELAEGSKVLVIGGAGLRLALEERGFVLVDSADDEPAAVVQGLDKQVNWALLSEGAFAIERGAAFYASNLDATLPVERGQALGNGSLVRAIQHATRKRPTAGGKPEPGIYRRASELVGARNPLAVGDRLETDIMGAVAAGVPAMHVLTGVHMARDVIRAPRGQRPSYLAIDMRGLLEAHPAPKHHRDGTWTCGLSQVAKAERSGVLTLDDVELTEPVTITIDSYRALAAAAWEYADAAGSAPSCPEITVVSNDDPAGIVTAPEPSAQPEDDNDFFDVAADADNLPEPGEQTPAFLPGEEELEQLLEATADMDDEA
;
A
#
# COMPACT_ATOMS: atom_id res chain seq x y z
N ASP A 1 -18.83 14.87 -13.40
CA ASP A 1 -18.41 15.06 -11.98
C ASP A 1 -16.90 15.25 -11.81
N GLU A 2 -16.04 14.45 -12.44
CA GLU A 2 -14.58 14.59 -12.29
C GLU A 2 -14.04 15.92 -12.85
N LEU A 3 -14.52 16.36 -14.02
CA LEU A 3 -14.12 17.65 -14.58
C LEU A 3 -14.55 18.81 -13.67
N ARG A 4 -15.78 18.75 -13.15
CA ARG A 4 -16.32 19.73 -12.21
C ARG A 4 -15.49 19.78 -10.92
N ARG A 5 -15.14 18.63 -10.36
CA ARG A 5 -14.27 18.54 -9.17
C ARG A 5 -12.90 19.19 -9.41
N ARG A 6 -12.21 18.85 -10.52
CA ARG A 6 -10.93 19.46 -10.88
C ARG A 6 -11.00 20.99 -11.06
N LEU A 7 -12.09 21.49 -11.65
CA LEU A 7 -12.32 22.94 -11.77
C LEU A 7 -12.51 23.58 -10.40
N MET A 8 -13.21 22.90 -9.47
CA MET A 8 -13.40 23.38 -8.10
C MET A 8 -12.10 23.35 -7.30
N GLU A 9 -11.24 22.34 -7.48
CA GLU A 9 -9.90 22.28 -6.90
C GLU A 9 -9.03 23.46 -7.36
N VAL A 10 -9.02 23.76 -8.66
CA VAL A 10 -8.29 24.92 -9.20
C VAL A 10 -8.87 26.23 -8.67
N LYS A 11 -10.20 26.34 -8.53
CA LYS A 11 -10.85 27.52 -7.94
C LYS A 11 -10.49 27.70 -6.47
N ALA A 12 -10.52 26.64 -5.66
CA ALA A 12 -10.15 26.67 -4.26
C ALA A 12 -8.68 27.10 -4.07
N GLN A 13 -7.78 26.53 -4.86
CA GLN A 13 -6.37 26.90 -4.86
C GLN A 13 -6.19 28.39 -5.18
N ARG A 14 -6.90 28.89 -6.19
CA ARG A 14 -6.83 30.28 -6.59
C ARG A 14 -7.34 31.25 -5.51
N LEU A 15 -8.42 30.89 -4.81
CA LEU A 15 -8.96 31.65 -3.69
C LEU A 15 -7.94 31.71 -2.53
N THR A 16 -7.28 30.61 -2.21
CA THR A 16 -6.20 30.58 -1.19
C THR A 16 -5.02 31.48 -1.59
N GLU A 17 -4.58 31.44 -2.85
CA GLU A 17 -3.53 32.34 -3.35
C GLU A 17 -3.89 33.84 -3.25
N LEU A 18 -5.20 34.16 -3.29
CA LEU A 18 -5.71 35.51 -3.13
C LEU A 18 -6.00 35.90 -1.65
N GLY A 19 -5.70 34.99 -0.69
CA GLY A 19 -5.95 35.21 0.74
C GLY A 19 -7.42 35.13 1.13
N ARG A 20 -8.26 34.45 0.35
CA ARG A 20 -9.72 34.26 0.56
C ARG A 20 -9.99 32.85 1.11
N ASP A 21 -9.38 32.51 2.24
CA ASP A 21 -9.37 31.14 2.79
C ASP A 21 -10.76 30.64 3.19
N ASP A 22 -11.65 31.51 3.68
CA ASP A 22 -13.03 31.13 4.04
C ASP A 22 -13.82 30.71 2.80
N GLU A 23 -13.68 31.40 1.67
CA GLU A 23 -14.34 31.09 0.42
C GLU A 23 -13.72 29.84 -0.27
N ALA A 24 -12.41 29.63 -0.12
CA ALA A 24 -11.76 28.41 -0.55
C ALA A 24 -12.32 27.18 0.21
N ALA A 25 -12.54 27.31 1.52
CA ALA A 25 -13.13 26.27 2.35
C ALA A 25 -14.59 25.95 1.93
N GLU A 26 -15.39 26.94 1.56
CA GLU A 26 -16.75 26.74 1.05
C GLU A 26 -16.74 25.97 -0.30
N VAL A 27 -15.82 26.30 -1.20
CA VAL A 27 -15.67 25.59 -2.48
C VAL A 27 -15.26 24.14 -2.26
N ILE A 28 -14.32 23.87 -1.34
CA ILE A 28 -13.90 22.50 -0.99
C ILE A 28 -15.07 21.71 -0.39
N ALA A 29 -15.86 22.32 0.48
CA ALA A 29 -17.02 21.66 1.10
C ALA A 29 -18.15 21.35 0.11
N ALA A 30 -18.23 22.09 -1.00
CA ALA A 30 -19.21 21.89 -2.05
C ALA A 30 -18.73 20.96 -3.20
N MET A 31 -17.51 20.42 -3.13
CA MET A 31 -16.99 19.51 -4.16
C MET A 31 -17.84 18.25 -4.24
N PRO A 32 -18.20 17.80 -5.45
CA PRO A 32 -18.90 16.54 -5.62
C PRO A 32 -18.02 15.38 -5.14
N VAL A 33 -18.59 14.50 -4.32
CA VAL A 33 -17.97 13.21 -3.99
C VAL A 33 -18.10 12.32 -5.22
N ILE A 34 -16.99 12.06 -5.89
CA ILE A 34 -16.99 11.13 -7.02
C ILE A 34 -17.07 9.72 -6.44
N ALA A 35 -18.02 8.93 -6.94
CA ALA A 35 -18.19 7.53 -6.51
C ALA A 35 -16.93 6.66 -6.73
N GLU A 36 -16.01 7.08 -7.60
CA GLU A 36 -14.70 6.43 -7.81
C GLU A 36 -13.74 6.59 -6.63
N ASP A 37 -13.87 7.67 -5.84
CA ASP A 37 -13.10 7.82 -4.60
C ASP A 37 -13.70 6.97 -3.45
N ALA A 38 -14.97 6.57 -3.58
CA ALA A 38 -15.65 5.65 -2.66
C ALA A 38 -15.44 4.16 -3.03
N GLU A 39 -14.89 3.87 -4.22
CA GLU A 39 -14.60 2.50 -4.70
C GLU A 39 -13.20 1.99 -4.36
N ILE A 40 -12.39 2.77 -3.69
CA ILE A 40 -11.23 2.24 -2.96
C ILE A 40 -11.81 1.50 -1.77
N ILE A 41 -12.13 0.20 -2.00
CA ILE A 41 -12.46 -0.82 -0.99
C ILE A 41 -13.21 -0.20 0.20
N ASP A 42 -14.45 -0.58 0.37
CA ASP A 42 -15.25 -0.19 1.54
C ASP A 42 -14.55 -0.67 2.81
N VAL A 43 -13.59 0.13 3.30
CA VAL A 43 -12.87 -0.08 4.56
C VAL A 43 -13.86 -0.18 5.73
N ALA A 44 -15.09 0.30 5.55
CA ALA A 44 -16.15 0.19 6.56
C ALA A 44 -16.58 -1.25 6.82
N LEU A 45 -16.38 -2.19 5.87
CA LEU A 45 -16.70 -3.60 6.09
C LEU A 45 -15.69 -4.34 6.99
N TYR A 46 -14.53 -3.73 7.28
CA TYR A 46 -13.47 -4.33 8.10
C TYR A 46 -13.29 -3.64 9.46
N GLN A 47 -14.25 -2.81 9.89
CA GLN A 47 -14.13 -1.96 11.08
C GLN A 47 -14.33 -2.67 12.44
N ASP A 48 -14.61 -3.97 12.51
CA ASP A 48 -15.08 -4.59 13.75
C ASP A 48 -14.15 -5.64 14.39
N ALA A 49 -12.83 -5.55 14.21
CA ALA A 49 -11.94 -6.50 14.89
C ALA A 49 -11.20 -5.95 16.13
N ASP A 50 -11.28 -4.65 16.47
CA ASP A 50 -10.66 -4.15 17.70
C ASP A 50 -11.37 -2.90 18.25
N VAL A 51 -12.37 -3.13 19.10
CA VAL A 51 -13.29 -2.10 19.61
C VAL A 51 -12.89 -1.62 21.01
N ASP A 52 -11.64 -1.29 21.22
CA ASP A 52 -11.28 -0.48 22.38
C ASP A 52 -10.34 0.66 21.95
N GLY A 53 -10.92 1.78 21.49
CA GLY A 53 -10.29 2.95 20.90
C GLY A 53 -9.23 3.67 21.76
N LYS A 54 -8.42 2.91 22.51
CA LYS A 54 -7.36 3.42 23.38
C LYS A 54 -6.04 2.65 23.28
N ARG A 55 -5.91 1.70 22.38
CA ARG A 55 -4.66 0.94 22.23
C ARG A 55 -4.13 1.04 20.81
N SER A 56 -2.84 1.30 20.67
CA SER A 56 -2.12 1.15 19.42
C SER A 56 -2.30 -0.29 18.92
N PRO A 57 -2.52 -0.53 17.61
CA PRO A 57 -2.50 -1.87 17.05
C PRO A 57 -1.11 -2.52 17.12
N LEU A 58 -0.03 -1.74 17.35
CA LEU A 58 1.30 -2.27 17.57
C LEU A 58 1.35 -3.12 18.83
N ARG A 59 1.89 -4.31 18.68
CA ARG A 59 2.01 -5.32 19.72
C ARG A 59 3.46 -5.39 20.22
N GLY A 60 3.63 -5.94 21.41
CA GLY A 60 4.94 -6.33 21.93
C GLY A 60 5.04 -7.83 22.12
N THR A 61 6.25 -8.37 22.04
CA THR A 61 6.59 -9.76 22.34
C THR A 61 7.72 -9.83 23.37
N GLY A 62 7.74 -10.89 24.14
CA GLY A 62 8.85 -11.17 25.07
C GLY A 62 9.96 -11.98 24.42
N ASN A 63 9.66 -12.69 23.33
CA ASN A 63 10.57 -13.53 22.55
C ASN A 63 10.65 -13.00 21.12
N ALA A 64 11.52 -13.58 20.30
CA ALA A 64 11.51 -13.38 18.87
C ALA A 64 10.14 -13.76 18.26
N LEU A 65 9.72 -13.07 17.20
CA LEU A 65 8.46 -13.41 16.52
C LEU A 65 8.45 -14.87 16.03
N ALA A 66 9.62 -15.38 15.63
CA ALA A 66 9.79 -16.76 15.18
C ALA A 66 9.57 -17.82 16.28
N GLU A 67 9.57 -17.41 17.56
CA GLU A 67 9.25 -18.28 18.70
C GLU A 67 7.78 -18.15 19.13
N ASP A 68 7.16 -16.98 18.88
CA ASP A 68 5.78 -16.70 19.29
C ASP A 68 4.73 -17.11 18.21
N TYR A 69 5.14 -17.21 16.93
CA TYR A 69 4.29 -17.58 15.79
C TYR A 69 4.76 -18.90 15.15
N ASP A 70 3.82 -19.70 14.68
CA ASP A 70 4.12 -21.02 14.08
C ASP A 70 4.39 -20.97 12.57
N CYS A 71 4.07 -19.87 11.90
CA CYS A 71 4.30 -19.70 10.47
C CYS A 71 4.43 -18.23 10.07
N ALA A 72 5.37 -17.93 9.17
CA ALA A 72 5.44 -16.67 8.44
C ALA A 72 4.75 -16.81 7.08
N LEU A 73 3.74 -15.98 6.81
CA LEU A 73 3.07 -15.83 5.51
C LEU A 73 3.73 -14.65 4.79
N LEU A 74 4.68 -14.96 3.91
CA LEU A 74 5.65 -14.03 3.36
C LEU A 74 5.19 -13.51 1.99
N ASP A 75 5.08 -12.20 1.83
CA ASP A 75 5.04 -11.61 0.50
C ASP A 75 6.38 -11.80 -0.23
N LEU A 76 6.39 -11.54 -1.53
CA LEU A 76 7.55 -11.76 -2.39
C LEU A 76 8.18 -10.47 -2.91
N ASP A 77 7.46 -9.71 -3.73
CA ASP A 77 7.98 -8.53 -4.40
C ASP A 77 8.04 -7.33 -3.45
N GLY A 78 9.24 -6.89 -3.04
CA GLY A 78 9.47 -5.87 -2.02
C GLY A 78 9.79 -6.45 -0.62
N THR A 79 9.57 -7.75 -0.45
CA THR A 79 9.77 -8.46 0.84
C THR A 79 10.86 -9.54 0.75
N ALA A 80 10.79 -10.45 -0.22
CA ALA A 80 11.80 -11.48 -0.46
C ALA A 80 12.83 -11.04 -1.52
N TRP A 81 12.38 -10.31 -2.53
CA TRP A 81 13.20 -9.79 -3.62
C TRP A 81 12.69 -8.45 -4.13
N SER A 82 13.55 -7.73 -4.86
CA SER A 82 13.20 -6.55 -5.65
C SER A 82 13.63 -6.79 -7.10
N GLY A 83 12.65 -6.96 -8.01
CA GLY A 83 12.93 -7.37 -9.39
C GLY A 83 13.59 -8.74 -9.45
N ASP A 84 14.83 -8.82 -9.91
CA ASP A 84 15.62 -10.06 -10.00
C ASP A 84 16.70 -10.19 -8.93
N GLU A 85 16.76 -9.24 -8.00
CA GLU A 85 17.72 -9.24 -6.89
C GLU A 85 17.05 -9.64 -5.58
N ARG A 86 17.73 -10.43 -4.76
CA ARG A 86 17.25 -10.75 -3.41
C ARG A 86 17.39 -9.54 -2.49
N ILE A 87 16.44 -9.38 -1.59
CA ILE A 87 16.58 -8.41 -0.50
C ILE A 87 17.57 -8.97 0.51
N GLU A 88 18.49 -8.10 0.94
CA GLU A 88 19.52 -8.46 1.92
C GLU A 88 18.89 -9.00 3.21
N HIS A 89 19.51 -9.99 3.81
CA HIS A 89 19.07 -10.70 5.01
C HIS A 89 17.77 -11.52 4.87
N ALA A 90 16.94 -11.35 3.84
CA ALA A 90 15.62 -11.98 3.76
C ALA A 90 15.69 -13.52 3.83
N ALA A 91 16.45 -14.16 2.95
CA ALA A 91 16.56 -15.63 2.93
C ALA A 91 17.17 -16.17 4.22
N ALA A 92 18.26 -15.55 4.70
CA ALA A 92 18.93 -15.98 5.93
C ALA A 92 18.00 -15.92 7.15
N SER A 93 17.24 -14.82 7.30
CA SER A 93 16.27 -14.67 8.40
C SER A 93 15.15 -15.69 8.36
N VAL A 94 14.64 -16.00 7.17
CA VAL A 94 13.59 -17.02 7.01
C VAL A 94 14.11 -18.43 7.36
N ILE A 95 15.34 -18.77 6.95
CA ILE A 95 15.95 -20.05 7.29
C ILE A 95 16.20 -20.16 8.79
N GLU A 96 16.72 -19.09 9.42
CA GLU A 96 16.94 -19.04 10.87
C GLU A 96 15.61 -19.14 11.64
N ALA A 97 14.56 -18.44 11.20
CA ALA A 97 13.22 -18.54 11.79
C ALA A 97 12.65 -19.98 11.71
N ARG A 98 12.91 -20.69 10.61
CA ARG A 98 12.57 -22.13 10.51
C ARG A 98 13.33 -22.97 11.52
N GLY A 99 14.60 -22.63 11.77
CA GLY A 99 15.42 -23.26 12.79
C GLY A 99 14.87 -23.10 14.21
N LEU A 100 14.12 -22.00 14.46
CA LEU A 100 13.40 -21.73 15.71
C LEU A 100 12.00 -22.37 15.76
N GLY A 101 11.52 -22.99 14.68
CA GLY A 101 10.23 -23.70 14.62
C GLY A 101 9.13 -23.00 13.83
N MET A 102 9.37 -21.80 13.30
CA MET A 102 8.41 -21.07 12.47
C MET A 102 8.42 -21.61 11.04
N ALA A 103 7.33 -22.22 10.58
CA ALA A 103 7.17 -22.60 9.18
C ALA A 103 7.12 -21.37 8.27
N SER A 104 7.20 -21.56 6.95
CA SER A 104 7.11 -20.49 5.96
C SER A 104 6.11 -20.84 4.87
N ALA A 105 5.26 -19.90 4.49
CA ALA A 105 4.47 -19.92 3.27
C ALA A 105 4.69 -18.64 2.48
N PHE A 106 4.80 -18.73 1.17
CA PHE A 106 5.03 -17.60 0.27
C PHE A 106 3.74 -17.23 -0.43
N VAL A 107 3.25 -16.00 -0.21
CA VAL A 107 1.92 -15.54 -0.63
C VAL A 107 2.06 -14.43 -1.64
N THR A 108 1.65 -14.68 -2.90
CA THR A 108 1.86 -13.71 -3.99
C THR A 108 0.59 -13.44 -4.80
N ASN A 109 0.42 -12.16 -5.20
CA ASN A 109 -0.61 -11.75 -6.16
C ASN A 109 -0.26 -12.13 -7.62
N ASN A 110 0.92 -12.67 -7.87
CA ASN A 110 1.32 -13.09 -9.20
C ASN A 110 0.56 -14.36 -9.64
N ALA A 111 -0.32 -14.21 -10.65
CA ALA A 111 -1.07 -15.31 -11.25
C ALA A 111 -0.46 -15.85 -12.55
N MET A 112 0.61 -15.21 -13.06
CA MET A 112 1.24 -15.64 -14.33
C MET A 112 2.07 -16.90 -14.15
N ARG A 113 2.76 -17.02 -13.00
CA ARG A 113 3.70 -18.11 -12.70
C ARG A 113 3.02 -19.25 -11.96
N THR A 114 3.43 -20.46 -12.29
CA THR A 114 3.04 -21.65 -11.50
C THR A 114 3.79 -21.68 -10.16
N PRO A 115 3.28 -22.38 -9.13
CA PRO A 115 4.01 -22.57 -7.87
C PRO A 115 5.45 -23.08 -8.07
N ALA A 116 5.66 -24.00 -8.99
CA ALA A 116 6.99 -24.52 -9.34
C ALA A 116 7.93 -23.40 -9.85
N GLN A 117 7.45 -22.55 -10.75
CA GLN A 117 8.25 -21.44 -11.27
C GLN A 117 8.57 -20.37 -10.19
N VAL A 118 7.67 -20.16 -9.22
CA VAL A 118 7.93 -19.30 -8.07
C VAL A 118 8.98 -19.93 -7.18
N THR A 119 8.86 -21.23 -6.88
CA THR A 119 9.82 -22.02 -6.11
C THR A 119 11.21 -21.99 -6.73
N ASP A 120 11.31 -22.14 -8.06
CA ASP A 120 12.60 -22.05 -8.76
C ASP A 120 13.25 -20.67 -8.58
N LYS A 121 12.46 -19.59 -8.58
CA LYS A 121 12.97 -18.24 -8.33
C LYS A 121 13.42 -18.08 -6.87
N LEU A 122 12.61 -18.55 -5.90
CA LEU A 122 12.97 -18.56 -4.48
C LEU A 122 14.28 -19.29 -4.21
N ASN A 123 14.46 -20.47 -4.82
CA ASN A 123 15.67 -21.29 -4.60
C ASN A 123 16.93 -20.70 -5.26
N ARG A 124 16.78 -19.93 -6.36
CA ARG A 124 17.90 -19.13 -6.87
C ARG A 124 18.32 -18.00 -5.94
N MET A 125 17.46 -17.64 -4.99
CA MET A 125 17.67 -16.61 -3.97
C MET A 125 17.90 -17.19 -2.56
N ASP A 126 18.24 -18.49 -2.49
CA ASP A 126 18.63 -19.23 -1.28
C ASP A 126 17.52 -19.40 -0.23
N PHE A 127 16.22 -19.40 -0.61
CA PHE A 127 15.10 -19.55 0.36
C PHE A 127 14.79 -20.99 0.75
N GLU A 128 15.36 -22.00 0.09
CA GLU A 128 15.09 -23.41 0.35
C GLU A 128 13.57 -23.72 0.37
N ALA A 129 12.86 -23.28 -0.68
CA ALA A 129 11.41 -23.41 -0.80
C ALA A 129 11.01 -24.67 -1.57
N THR A 130 9.78 -25.15 -1.31
CA THR A 130 9.10 -26.20 -2.06
C THR A 130 7.74 -25.67 -2.58
N ALA A 131 7.18 -26.31 -3.60
CA ALA A 131 5.97 -25.80 -4.25
C ALA A 131 4.73 -25.80 -3.33
N ASP A 132 4.69 -26.69 -2.36
CA ASP A 132 3.67 -26.76 -1.30
C ASP A 132 3.77 -25.68 -0.23
N MET A 133 4.81 -24.84 -0.29
CA MET A 133 4.92 -23.61 0.51
C MET A 133 4.41 -22.36 -0.24
N VAL A 134 3.96 -22.49 -1.51
CA VAL A 134 3.61 -21.32 -2.33
C VAL A 134 2.11 -21.24 -2.54
N MET A 135 1.52 -20.11 -2.13
CA MET A 135 0.14 -19.72 -2.41
C MET A 135 0.12 -18.55 -3.39
N THR A 136 -0.46 -18.77 -4.57
CA THR A 136 -0.62 -17.72 -5.58
C THR A 136 -2.06 -17.22 -5.64
N SER A 137 -2.28 -16.00 -6.12
CA SER A 137 -3.63 -15.49 -6.37
C SER A 137 -4.40 -16.31 -7.43
N ALA A 138 -3.69 -17.03 -8.30
CA ALA A 138 -4.30 -17.99 -9.23
C ALA A 138 -4.94 -19.17 -8.49
N MET A 139 -4.24 -19.74 -7.50
CA MET A 139 -4.76 -20.83 -6.66
C MET A 139 -5.93 -20.36 -5.81
N ASP A 140 -5.84 -19.13 -5.28
CA ASP A 140 -6.89 -18.53 -4.45
C ASP A 140 -8.19 -18.34 -5.25
N ILE A 141 -8.13 -17.69 -6.42
CA ILE A 141 -9.33 -17.50 -7.25
C ILE A 141 -9.89 -18.79 -7.79
N ALA A 142 -9.04 -19.77 -8.16
CA ALA A 142 -9.49 -21.08 -8.60
C ALA A 142 -10.23 -21.82 -7.48
N ALA A 143 -9.81 -21.65 -6.21
CA ALA A 143 -10.52 -22.22 -5.07
C ALA A 143 -11.88 -21.54 -4.85
N ILE A 144 -11.96 -20.21 -4.92
CA ILE A 144 -13.23 -19.46 -4.85
C ILE A 144 -14.19 -19.94 -5.94
N MET A 145 -13.71 -20.06 -7.17
CA MET A 145 -14.54 -20.52 -8.29
C MET A 145 -15.04 -21.97 -8.09
N ALA A 146 -14.23 -22.85 -7.49
CA ALA A 146 -14.64 -24.22 -7.20
C ALA A 146 -15.67 -24.35 -6.06
N GLU A 147 -15.81 -23.34 -5.22
CA GLU A 147 -16.89 -23.23 -4.21
C GLU A 147 -18.23 -22.83 -4.85
N GLU A 148 -18.20 -22.10 -5.99
CA GLU A 148 -19.38 -21.52 -6.62
C GLU A 148 -19.82 -22.23 -7.91
N LEU A 149 -18.90 -22.92 -8.61
CA LEU A 149 -19.12 -23.56 -9.91
C LEU A 149 -18.95 -25.07 -9.82
N ALA A 150 -19.73 -25.80 -10.61
CA ALA A 150 -19.60 -27.26 -10.69
C ALA A 150 -18.29 -27.68 -11.37
N GLU A 151 -17.73 -28.81 -10.94
CA GLU A 151 -16.61 -29.48 -11.64
C GLU A 151 -16.98 -29.73 -13.11
N GLY A 152 -16.03 -29.55 -14.02
CA GLY A 152 -16.23 -29.66 -15.46
C GLY A 152 -16.87 -28.40 -16.10
N SER A 153 -17.18 -27.36 -15.33
CA SER A 153 -17.67 -26.09 -15.90
C SER A 153 -16.65 -25.51 -16.88
N LYS A 154 -17.15 -24.99 -18.01
CA LYS A 154 -16.33 -24.28 -18.99
C LYS A 154 -15.96 -22.91 -18.47
N VAL A 155 -14.70 -22.53 -18.57
CA VAL A 155 -14.17 -21.25 -18.09
C VAL A 155 -13.33 -20.61 -19.19
N LEU A 156 -13.68 -19.38 -19.59
CA LEU A 156 -12.89 -18.56 -20.49
C LEU A 156 -11.76 -17.89 -19.67
N VAL A 157 -10.51 -18.14 -20.06
CA VAL A 157 -9.34 -17.70 -19.30
C VAL A 157 -8.61 -16.58 -20.03
N ILE A 158 -8.56 -15.42 -19.37
CA ILE A 158 -7.73 -14.27 -19.76
C ILE A 158 -6.54 -14.26 -18.79
N GLY A 159 -5.48 -14.99 -19.10
CA GLY A 159 -4.34 -15.09 -18.16
C GLY A 159 -3.30 -16.10 -18.57
N GLY A 160 -2.19 -16.08 -17.81
CA GLY A 160 -1.01 -16.88 -18.06
C GLY A 160 -1.10 -18.32 -17.56
N ALA A 161 0.03 -19.03 -17.68
CA ALA A 161 0.14 -20.45 -17.37
C ALA A 161 -0.20 -20.79 -15.91
N GLY A 162 0.15 -19.92 -14.95
CA GLY A 162 -0.16 -20.16 -13.54
C GLY A 162 -1.66 -20.22 -13.27
N LEU A 163 -2.43 -19.30 -13.87
CA LEU A 163 -3.89 -19.29 -13.73
C LEU A 163 -4.54 -20.50 -14.43
N ARG A 164 -4.10 -20.83 -15.63
CA ARG A 164 -4.59 -21.98 -16.36
C ARG A 164 -4.38 -23.28 -15.58
N LEU A 165 -3.17 -23.51 -15.07
CA LEU A 165 -2.85 -24.69 -14.27
C LEU A 165 -3.75 -24.78 -13.01
N ALA A 166 -3.89 -23.67 -12.26
CA ALA A 166 -4.70 -23.67 -11.04
C ALA A 166 -6.18 -24.03 -11.31
N LEU A 167 -6.73 -23.63 -12.46
CA LEU A 167 -8.10 -23.97 -12.87
C LEU A 167 -8.22 -25.42 -13.31
N GLU A 168 -7.25 -25.94 -14.08
CA GLU A 168 -7.21 -27.34 -14.51
C GLU A 168 -7.11 -28.29 -13.30
N GLU A 169 -6.30 -27.95 -12.30
CA GLU A 169 -6.20 -28.69 -11.03
C GLU A 169 -7.50 -28.74 -10.24
N ARG A 170 -8.41 -27.77 -10.46
CA ARG A 170 -9.76 -27.73 -9.88
C ARG A 170 -10.81 -28.38 -10.76
N GLY A 171 -10.42 -29.02 -11.88
CA GLY A 171 -11.31 -29.76 -12.76
C GLY A 171 -12.12 -28.90 -13.73
N PHE A 172 -11.76 -27.63 -13.94
CA PHE A 172 -12.42 -26.77 -14.93
C PHE A 172 -11.98 -27.10 -16.36
N VAL A 173 -12.89 -26.91 -17.32
CA VAL A 173 -12.63 -27.05 -18.76
C VAL A 173 -12.32 -25.66 -19.33
N LEU A 174 -11.08 -25.44 -19.75
CA LEU A 174 -10.65 -24.15 -20.27
C LEU A 174 -11.10 -23.97 -21.72
N VAL A 175 -11.64 -22.78 -22.03
CA VAL A 175 -12.05 -22.39 -23.38
C VAL A 175 -11.48 -21.01 -23.72
N ASP A 176 -11.44 -20.68 -25.02
CA ASP A 176 -10.83 -19.43 -25.50
C ASP A 176 -11.81 -18.53 -26.22
N SER A 177 -13.08 -18.93 -26.37
CA SER A 177 -14.12 -18.15 -27.05
C SER A 177 -15.42 -18.06 -26.24
N ALA A 178 -16.09 -16.93 -26.35
CA ALA A 178 -17.43 -16.73 -25.83
C ALA A 178 -18.48 -17.63 -26.52
N ASP A 179 -18.19 -18.12 -27.73
CA ASP A 179 -19.06 -19.03 -28.47
C ASP A 179 -19.06 -20.47 -27.91
N ASP A 180 -18.08 -20.77 -27.04
CA ASP A 180 -18.07 -22.04 -26.28
C ASP A 180 -19.08 -22.04 -25.11
N GLU A 181 -19.78 -20.93 -24.87
CA GLU A 181 -20.76 -20.73 -23.79
C GLU A 181 -20.16 -21.02 -22.41
N PRO A 182 -19.06 -20.30 -22.01
CA PRO A 182 -18.44 -20.51 -20.70
C PRO A 182 -19.39 -20.08 -19.57
N ALA A 183 -19.38 -20.84 -18.47
CA ALA A 183 -20.09 -20.48 -17.25
C ALA A 183 -19.45 -19.28 -16.54
N ALA A 184 -18.14 -19.08 -16.75
CA ALA A 184 -17.38 -18.00 -16.13
C ALA A 184 -16.26 -17.48 -17.05
N VAL A 185 -15.90 -16.21 -16.81
CA VAL A 185 -14.66 -15.59 -17.28
C VAL A 185 -13.77 -15.34 -16.07
N VAL A 186 -12.51 -15.72 -16.14
CA VAL A 186 -11.53 -15.37 -15.11
C VAL A 186 -10.35 -14.65 -15.72
N GLN A 187 -9.98 -13.53 -15.09
CA GLN A 187 -8.88 -12.69 -15.56
C GLN A 187 -7.73 -12.66 -14.55
N GLY A 188 -6.53 -12.97 -15.06
CA GLY A 188 -5.25 -12.74 -14.41
C GLY A 188 -4.30 -12.07 -15.38
N LEU A 189 -3.21 -11.49 -14.85
CA LEU A 189 -2.25 -10.81 -15.70
C LEU A 189 -1.54 -11.80 -16.65
N ASP A 190 -1.46 -11.43 -17.92
CA ASP A 190 -0.56 -11.98 -18.91
C ASP A 190 -0.05 -10.85 -19.81
N LYS A 191 1.25 -10.82 -20.07
CA LYS A 191 1.87 -9.81 -20.94
C LYS A 191 1.43 -9.90 -22.41
N GLN A 192 0.77 -10.98 -22.81
CA GLN A 192 0.24 -11.22 -24.16
C GLN A 192 -1.25 -10.87 -24.30
N VAL A 193 -1.91 -10.43 -23.22
CA VAL A 193 -3.30 -9.96 -23.26
C VAL A 193 -3.45 -8.85 -24.30
N ASN A 194 -4.48 -8.98 -25.13
CA ASN A 194 -4.76 -8.06 -26.21
C ASN A 194 -6.25 -7.74 -26.28
N TRP A 195 -6.61 -6.77 -27.14
CA TRP A 195 -8.00 -6.32 -27.31
C TRP A 195 -8.96 -7.46 -27.67
N ALA A 196 -8.55 -8.39 -28.53
CA ALA A 196 -9.41 -9.49 -28.96
C ALA A 196 -9.78 -10.42 -27.79
N LEU A 197 -8.79 -10.80 -26.97
CA LEU A 197 -9.00 -11.66 -25.81
C LEU A 197 -9.87 -10.98 -24.73
N LEU A 198 -9.63 -9.69 -24.46
CA LEU A 198 -10.48 -8.91 -23.55
C LEU A 198 -11.91 -8.80 -24.07
N SER A 199 -12.11 -8.68 -25.40
CA SER A 199 -13.42 -8.64 -26.02
C SER A 199 -14.16 -9.98 -25.92
N GLU A 200 -13.48 -11.13 -26.10
CA GLU A 200 -14.08 -12.44 -25.85
C GLU A 200 -14.61 -12.56 -24.41
N GLY A 201 -13.82 -12.09 -23.42
CA GLY A 201 -14.28 -12.03 -22.04
C GLY A 201 -15.52 -11.15 -21.86
N ALA A 202 -15.53 -9.96 -22.48
CA ALA A 202 -16.68 -9.06 -22.41
C ALA A 202 -17.94 -9.70 -23.06
N PHE A 203 -17.80 -10.34 -24.22
CA PHE A 203 -18.92 -11.02 -24.88
C PHE A 203 -19.48 -12.16 -24.03
N ALA A 204 -18.63 -12.95 -23.40
CA ALA A 204 -19.07 -14.03 -22.50
C ALA A 204 -19.84 -13.48 -21.28
N ILE A 205 -19.33 -12.41 -20.66
CA ILE A 205 -19.96 -11.78 -19.49
C ILE A 205 -21.31 -11.17 -19.88
N GLU A 206 -21.42 -10.49 -21.04
CA GLU A 206 -22.69 -9.97 -21.56
C GLU A 206 -23.73 -11.08 -21.84
N ARG A 207 -23.26 -12.30 -22.17
CA ARG A 207 -24.11 -13.50 -22.35
C ARG A 207 -24.47 -14.18 -21.04
N GLY A 208 -23.99 -13.68 -19.90
CA GLY A 208 -24.33 -14.16 -18.55
C GLY A 208 -23.28 -14.99 -17.83
N ALA A 209 -22.05 -15.12 -18.37
CA ALA A 209 -20.94 -15.74 -17.65
C ALA A 209 -20.61 -14.93 -16.39
N ALA A 210 -20.30 -15.63 -15.28
CA ALA A 210 -19.79 -15.00 -14.07
C ALA A 210 -18.39 -14.40 -14.33
N PHE A 211 -18.06 -13.29 -13.63
CA PHE A 211 -16.77 -12.63 -13.82
C PHE A 211 -15.90 -12.74 -12.57
N TYR A 212 -14.67 -13.24 -12.77
CA TYR A 212 -13.67 -13.43 -11.71
C TYR A 212 -12.33 -12.77 -12.08
N ALA A 213 -11.57 -12.37 -11.07
CA ALA A 213 -10.23 -11.81 -11.23
C ALA A 213 -9.28 -12.40 -10.18
N SER A 214 -8.07 -12.76 -10.59
CA SER A 214 -7.07 -13.32 -9.67
C SER A 214 -6.54 -12.29 -8.66
N ASN A 215 -6.54 -11.01 -9.02
CA ASN A 215 -6.21 -9.86 -8.18
C ASN A 215 -6.68 -8.57 -8.88
N LEU A 216 -6.67 -7.47 -8.14
CA LEU A 216 -7.05 -6.15 -8.64
C LEU A 216 -5.90 -5.13 -8.60
N ASP A 217 -4.65 -5.58 -8.59
CA ASP A 217 -3.48 -4.70 -8.57
C ASP A 217 -3.50 -3.75 -9.76
N ALA A 218 -3.55 -2.45 -9.51
CA ALA A 218 -3.64 -1.43 -10.55
C ALA A 218 -2.38 -1.35 -11.39
N THR A 219 -1.22 -1.54 -10.77
CA THR A 219 0.09 -1.43 -11.41
C THR A 219 0.96 -2.66 -11.16
N LEU A 220 1.96 -2.84 -12.00
CA LEU A 220 3.02 -3.83 -11.85
C LEU A 220 4.36 -3.10 -11.96
N PRO A 221 5.23 -3.14 -10.94
CA PRO A 221 6.57 -2.58 -11.05
C PRO A 221 7.40 -3.39 -12.04
N VAL A 222 8.03 -2.70 -12.97
CA VAL A 222 8.96 -3.24 -13.96
C VAL A 222 10.17 -2.32 -14.07
N GLU A 223 11.26 -2.78 -14.70
CA GLU A 223 12.50 -2.01 -14.85
C GLU A 223 12.29 -0.57 -15.40
N ARG A 224 11.29 -0.38 -16.28
CA ARG A 224 10.97 0.91 -16.91
C ARG A 224 10.00 1.80 -16.09
N GLY A 225 9.59 1.38 -14.90
CA GLY A 225 8.62 2.08 -14.06
C GLY A 225 7.35 1.26 -13.79
N GLN A 226 6.23 1.93 -13.52
CA GLN A 226 4.95 1.29 -13.23
C GLN A 226 4.22 0.92 -14.52
N ALA A 227 4.09 -0.38 -14.81
CA ALA A 227 3.27 -0.89 -15.90
C ALA A 227 1.84 -1.16 -15.43
N LEU A 228 0.91 -1.38 -16.38
CA LEU A 228 -0.46 -1.77 -16.08
C LEU A 228 -0.49 -3.13 -15.37
N GLY A 229 -1.13 -3.16 -14.19
CA GLY A 229 -1.44 -4.38 -13.46
C GLY A 229 -2.72 -5.06 -13.99
N ASN A 230 -3.05 -6.21 -13.41
CA ASN A 230 -4.27 -6.95 -13.76
C ASN A 230 -5.53 -6.11 -13.54
N GLY A 231 -5.61 -5.40 -12.42
CA GLY A 231 -6.77 -4.56 -12.07
C GLY A 231 -7.09 -3.50 -13.11
N SER A 232 -6.08 -2.90 -13.75
CA SER A 232 -6.27 -1.94 -14.85
C SER A 232 -6.93 -2.58 -16.07
N LEU A 233 -6.56 -3.81 -16.41
CA LEU A 233 -7.18 -4.57 -17.50
C LEU A 233 -8.57 -5.09 -17.12
N VAL A 234 -8.78 -5.51 -15.88
CA VAL A 234 -10.09 -5.88 -15.31
C VAL A 234 -11.07 -4.70 -15.40
N ARG A 235 -10.62 -3.49 -15.08
CA ARG A 235 -11.45 -2.27 -15.21
C ARG A 235 -11.89 -1.99 -16.64
N ALA A 236 -11.11 -2.36 -17.66
CA ALA A 236 -11.53 -2.22 -19.06
C ALA A 236 -12.76 -3.09 -19.36
N ILE A 237 -12.75 -4.38 -18.95
CA ILE A 237 -13.91 -5.28 -19.09
C ILE A 237 -15.07 -4.79 -18.22
N GLN A 238 -14.82 -4.43 -16.96
CA GLN A 238 -15.83 -3.90 -16.04
C GLN A 238 -16.53 -2.64 -16.61
N HIS A 239 -15.75 -1.74 -17.20
CA HIS A 239 -16.30 -0.53 -17.82
C HIS A 239 -17.22 -0.85 -19.00
N ALA A 240 -16.83 -1.80 -19.84
CA ALA A 240 -17.61 -2.22 -21.01
C ALA A 240 -18.90 -2.95 -20.60
N THR A 241 -18.83 -3.88 -19.64
CA THR A 241 -19.93 -4.79 -19.30
C THR A 241 -20.78 -4.31 -18.10
N ARG A 242 -20.32 -3.30 -17.36
CA ARG A 242 -20.90 -2.86 -16.08
C ARG A 242 -21.00 -3.97 -15.02
N LYS A 243 -20.22 -5.03 -15.16
CA LYS A 243 -20.16 -6.16 -14.21
C LYS A 243 -18.85 -6.11 -13.42
N ARG A 244 -18.96 -6.23 -12.11
CA ARG A 244 -17.80 -6.32 -11.22
C ARG A 244 -17.37 -7.78 -11.09
N PRO A 245 -16.05 -8.09 -11.04
CA PRO A 245 -15.60 -9.43 -10.76
C PRO A 245 -15.71 -9.77 -9.28
N THR A 246 -15.86 -11.07 -8.97
CA THR A 246 -15.39 -11.62 -7.70
C THR A 246 -13.86 -11.70 -7.77
N ALA A 247 -13.17 -11.08 -6.83
CA ALA A 247 -11.71 -11.04 -6.81
C ALA A 247 -11.12 -12.02 -5.81
N GLY A 248 -9.94 -12.56 -6.13
CA GLY A 248 -9.06 -13.26 -5.20
C GLY A 248 -7.76 -12.48 -4.98
N GLY A 249 -6.82 -13.10 -4.27
CA GLY A 249 -5.53 -12.46 -3.95
C GLY A 249 -5.63 -11.39 -2.85
N LYS A 250 -4.49 -10.82 -2.48
CA LYS A 250 -4.41 -9.73 -1.51
C LYS A 250 -5.05 -8.45 -2.10
N PRO A 251 -5.84 -7.67 -1.37
CA PRO A 251 -6.10 -7.71 0.07
C PRO A 251 -7.25 -8.63 0.51
N GLU A 252 -7.81 -9.45 -0.37
CA GLU A 252 -8.88 -10.35 0.04
C GLU A 252 -8.39 -11.33 1.12
N PRO A 253 -9.14 -11.50 2.24
CA PRO A 253 -8.66 -12.31 3.38
C PRO A 253 -8.54 -13.81 3.06
N GLY A 254 -9.18 -14.26 1.99
CA GLY A 254 -9.21 -15.68 1.58
C GLY A 254 -7.84 -16.27 1.34
N ILE A 255 -6.96 -15.53 0.68
CA ILE A 255 -5.61 -16.01 0.34
C ILE A 255 -4.78 -16.32 1.59
N TYR A 256 -4.87 -15.51 2.66
CA TYR A 256 -4.15 -15.75 3.90
C TYR A 256 -4.67 -16.98 4.66
N ARG A 257 -5.99 -17.18 4.68
CA ARG A 257 -6.59 -18.40 5.26
C ARG A 257 -6.15 -19.65 4.53
N ARG A 258 -6.23 -19.65 3.18
CA ARG A 258 -5.80 -20.77 2.37
C ARG A 258 -4.29 -21.02 2.42
N ALA A 259 -3.48 -19.96 2.53
CA ALA A 259 -2.04 -20.10 2.76
C ALA A 259 -1.74 -20.75 4.10
N SER A 260 -2.45 -20.37 5.16
CA SER A 260 -2.33 -21.00 6.50
C SER A 260 -2.73 -22.47 6.46
N GLU A 261 -3.83 -22.79 5.81
CA GLU A 261 -4.31 -24.17 5.63
C GLU A 261 -3.32 -25.03 4.85
N LEU A 262 -2.72 -24.48 3.80
CA LEU A 262 -1.75 -25.16 2.93
C LEU A 262 -0.56 -25.71 3.72
N VAL A 263 -0.07 -24.96 4.70
CA VAL A 263 1.09 -25.34 5.53
C VAL A 263 0.70 -25.82 6.93
N GLY A 264 -0.60 -25.89 7.26
CA GLY A 264 -1.12 -26.35 8.54
C GLY A 264 -0.85 -25.35 9.71
N ALA A 265 -0.68 -24.07 9.43
CA ALA A 265 -0.46 -23.03 10.43
C ALA A 265 -1.70 -22.78 11.28
N ARG A 266 -1.51 -22.52 12.58
CA ARG A 266 -2.56 -22.21 13.55
C ARG A 266 -2.43 -20.81 14.14
N ASN A 267 -1.22 -20.29 14.18
CA ASN A 267 -0.89 -18.95 14.71
C ASN A 267 0.06 -18.26 13.73
N PRO A 268 -0.40 -17.92 12.51
CA PRO A 268 0.45 -17.32 11.48
C PRO A 268 0.74 -15.85 11.75
N LEU A 269 1.84 -15.35 11.18
CA LEU A 269 2.23 -13.96 11.07
C LEU A 269 2.39 -13.60 9.59
N ALA A 270 1.66 -12.62 9.09
CA ALA A 270 1.88 -12.10 7.74
C ALA A 270 3.08 -11.14 7.73
N VAL A 271 3.85 -11.16 6.64
CA VAL A 271 4.98 -10.24 6.44
C VAL A 271 4.90 -9.66 5.03
N GLY A 272 4.95 -8.34 4.92
CA GLY A 272 4.89 -7.66 3.63
C GLY A 272 5.30 -6.19 3.72
N ASP A 273 5.44 -5.57 2.55
CA ASP A 273 5.89 -4.19 2.40
C ASP A 273 4.76 -3.24 1.95
N ARG A 274 3.59 -3.79 1.55
CA ARG A 274 2.50 -2.99 1.00
C ARG A 274 1.30 -2.92 1.93
N LEU A 275 0.89 -1.69 2.26
CA LEU A 275 -0.22 -1.43 3.17
C LEU A 275 -1.57 -1.85 2.59
N GLU A 276 -1.83 -1.53 1.31
CA GLU A 276 -3.11 -1.76 0.64
C GLU A 276 -3.33 -3.21 0.21
N THR A 277 -2.31 -4.06 0.24
CA THR A 277 -2.43 -5.49 -0.11
C THR A 277 -2.08 -6.37 1.08
N ASP A 278 -0.81 -6.35 1.51
CA ASP A 278 -0.29 -7.26 2.52
C ASP A 278 -0.90 -7.01 3.89
N ILE A 279 -0.77 -5.77 4.36
CA ILE A 279 -1.20 -5.40 5.70
C ILE A 279 -2.72 -5.42 5.78
N MET A 280 -3.40 -4.80 4.79
CA MET A 280 -4.87 -4.77 4.78
C MET A 280 -5.47 -6.17 4.67
N GLY A 281 -4.93 -7.03 3.82
CA GLY A 281 -5.39 -8.41 3.68
C GLY A 281 -5.17 -9.25 4.94
N ALA A 282 -4.03 -9.08 5.61
CA ALA A 282 -3.75 -9.73 6.88
C ALA A 282 -4.70 -9.25 8.00
N VAL A 283 -4.91 -7.93 8.11
CA VAL A 283 -5.87 -7.33 9.06
C VAL A 283 -7.28 -7.87 8.80
N ALA A 284 -7.72 -7.90 7.54
CA ALA A 284 -9.02 -8.44 7.15
C ALA A 284 -9.16 -9.95 7.46
N ALA A 285 -8.06 -10.71 7.38
CA ALA A 285 -8.03 -12.13 7.74
C ALA A 285 -7.95 -12.37 9.26
N GLY A 286 -7.76 -11.32 10.07
CA GLY A 286 -7.49 -11.42 11.50
C GLY A 286 -6.10 -11.95 11.84
N VAL A 287 -5.17 -11.90 10.88
CA VAL A 287 -3.78 -12.35 11.02
C VAL A 287 -2.90 -11.16 11.42
N PRO A 288 -2.10 -11.25 12.50
CA PRO A 288 -1.13 -10.23 12.81
C PRO A 288 -0.15 -10.03 11.66
N ALA A 289 0.25 -8.77 11.40
CA ALA A 289 1.14 -8.44 10.30
C ALA A 289 2.38 -7.69 10.77
N MET A 290 3.54 -8.05 10.21
CA MET A 290 4.79 -7.30 10.30
C MET A 290 5.04 -6.57 8.97
N HIS A 291 5.16 -5.24 9.05
CA HIS A 291 5.57 -4.44 7.91
C HIS A 291 7.09 -4.30 7.87
N VAL A 292 7.68 -4.46 6.67
CA VAL A 292 9.11 -4.27 6.40
C VAL A 292 9.33 -3.08 5.46
N LEU A 293 10.43 -2.33 5.68
CA LEU A 293 10.78 -1.11 4.93
C LEU A 293 11.67 -1.41 3.70
N THR A 294 11.50 -2.58 3.10
CA THR A 294 12.36 -3.05 2.00
C THR A 294 11.71 -2.93 0.62
N GLY A 295 10.48 -2.42 0.55
CA GLY A 295 9.70 -2.39 -0.69
C GLY A 295 9.01 -1.07 -0.98
N VAL A 296 7.68 -1.08 -1.20
CA VAL A 296 6.91 0.04 -1.74
C VAL A 296 6.60 1.10 -0.70
N HIS A 297 6.02 0.71 0.45
CA HIS A 297 5.63 1.68 1.48
C HIS A 297 6.76 1.88 2.49
N MET A 298 7.08 3.15 2.72
CA MET A 298 8.12 3.57 3.64
C MET A 298 7.53 4.02 4.99
N ALA A 299 8.38 4.40 5.92
CA ALA A 299 7.97 4.76 7.28
C ALA A 299 6.90 5.86 7.33
N ARG A 300 7.00 6.87 6.45
CA ARG A 300 6.00 7.94 6.34
C ARG A 300 4.61 7.41 5.99
N ASP A 301 4.53 6.47 5.05
CA ASP A 301 3.25 5.89 4.62
C ASP A 301 2.59 5.13 5.76
N VAL A 302 3.38 4.34 6.49
CA VAL A 302 2.92 3.57 7.66
C VAL A 302 2.45 4.49 8.80
N ILE A 303 3.19 5.55 9.12
CA ILE A 303 2.80 6.54 10.13
C ILE A 303 1.44 7.17 9.79
N ARG A 304 1.15 7.35 8.51
CA ARG A 304 -0.11 7.96 8.01
C ARG A 304 -1.19 6.93 7.68
N ALA A 305 -0.94 5.64 7.92
CA ALA A 305 -1.84 4.56 7.53
C ALA A 305 -3.23 4.65 8.20
N PRO A 306 -4.31 4.46 7.43
CA PRO A 306 -5.66 4.32 7.98
C PRO A 306 -5.78 3.01 8.79
N ARG A 307 -6.78 2.91 9.67
CA ARG A 307 -6.95 1.78 10.61
C ARG A 307 -6.80 0.40 9.98
N GLY A 308 -7.45 0.15 8.85
CA GLY A 308 -7.41 -1.15 8.16
C GLY A 308 -6.06 -1.52 7.54
N GLN A 309 -5.09 -0.60 7.55
CA GLN A 309 -3.76 -0.77 6.96
C GLN A 309 -2.63 -0.64 8.00
N ARG A 310 -2.95 -0.71 9.30
CA ARG A 310 -1.96 -0.59 10.38
C ARG A 310 -1.43 -1.97 10.77
N PRO A 311 -0.11 -2.21 10.64
CA PRO A 311 0.49 -3.48 11.02
C PRO A 311 0.58 -3.68 12.54
N SER A 312 0.73 -4.93 12.97
CA SER A 312 0.94 -5.30 14.37
C SER A 312 2.40 -5.12 14.80
N TYR A 313 3.35 -5.19 13.86
CA TYR A 313 4.78 -5.09 14.09
C TYR A 313 5.43 -4.25 12.98
N LEU A 314 6.49 -3.53 13.34
CA LEU A 314 7.29 -2.72 12.43
C LEU A 314 8.75 -3.20 12.49
N ALA A 315 9.33 -3.47 11.33
CA ALA A 315 10.71 -3.86 11.19
C ALA A 315 11.37 -3.14 10.02
N ILE A 316 12.69 -3.02 10.04
CA ILE A 316 13.46 -2.49 8.92
C ILE A 316 13.44 -3.52 7.76
N ASP A 317 13.68 -4.80 8.12
CA ASP A 317 13.71 -5.92 7.18
C ASP A 317 13.31 -7.24 7.87
N MET A 318 13.52 -8.37 7.21
CA MET A 318 13.15 -9.71 7.69
C MET A 318 13.85 -10.14 9.01
N ARG A 319 14.92 -9.47 9.44
CA ARG A 319 15.57 -9.73 10.74
C ARG A 319 14.60 -9.49 11.90
N GLY A 320 13.56 -8.66 11.68
CA GLY A 320 12.48 -8.48 12.64
C GLY A 320 11.77 -9.77 13.05
N LEU A 321 11.85 -10.87 12.27
CA LEU A 321 11.36 -12.18 12.69
C LEU A 321 12.14 -12.79 13.85
N LEU A 322 13.42 -12.43 13.97
CA LEU A 322 14.39 -12.98 14.93
C LEU A 322 14.54 -12.13 16.20
N GLU A 323 13.75 -11.09 16.33
CA GLU A 323 13.83 -10.11 17.41
C GLU A 323 12.56 -10.11 18.25
N ALA A 324 12.71 -9.76 19.54
CA ALA A 324 11.60 -9.38 20.39
C ALA A 324 11.18 -7.94 20.06
N HIS A 325 9.89 -7.69 19.98
CA HIS A 325 9.37 -6.37 19.66
C HIS A 325 8.85 -5.67 20.93
N PRO A 326 9.38 -4.49 21.31
CA PRO A 326 8.84 -3.75 22.43
C PRO A 326 7.44 -3.22 22.14
N ALA A 327 6.55 -3.29 23.13
CA ALA A 327 5.22 -2.68 23.03
C ALA A 327 5.29 -1.17 23.22
N PRO A 328 4.62 -0.35 22.41
CA PRO A 328 4.47 1.07 22.68
C PRO A 328 3.73 1.31 24.00
N LYS A 329 4.15 2.34 24.74
CA LYS A 329 3.55 2.75 26.01
C LYS A 329 2.99 4.16 25.90
N HIS A 330 1.70 4.29 26.16
CA HIS A 330 1.02 5.57 26.27
C HIS A 330 1.15 6.16 27.66
N HIS A 331 1.52 7.42 27.76
CA HIS A 331 1.68 8.16 29.01
C HIS A 331 0.50 9.11 29.26
N ARG A 332 0.31 9.51 30.54
CA ARG A 332 -0.85 10.36 30.94
C ARG A 332 -0.86 11.74 30.32
N ASP A 333 0.28 12.22 29.89
CA ASP A 333 0.46 13.50 29.20
C ASP A 333 0.22 13.46 27.70
N GLY A 334 -0.18 12.29 27.18
CA GLY A 334 -0.47 12.09 25.75
C GLY A 334 0.78 11.78 24.93
N THR A 335 1.91 11.48 25.57
CA THR A 335 3.14 11.05 24.90
C THR A 335 3.21 9.53 24.77
N TRP A 336 4.08 9.07 23.86
CA TRP A 336 4.34 7.66 23.60
C TRP A 336 5.83 7.35 23.70
N THR A 337 6.18 6.17 24.20
CA THR A 337 7.52 5.59 24.14
C THR A 337 7.46 4.14 23.70
N CYS A 338 8.55 3.61 23.14
CA CYS A 338 8.69 2.21 22.76
C CYS A 338 10.14 1.77 22.90
N GLY A 339 10.42 0.76 23.73
CA GLY A 339 11.80 0.30 23.92
C GLY A 339 12.75 1.42 24.35
N LEU A 340 13.74 1.70 23.51
CA LEU A 340 14.77 2.74 23.68
C LEU A 340 14.42 4.04 22.92
N SER A 341 13.14 4.27 22.57
CA SER A 341 12.75 5.43 21.79
C SER A 341 12.96 6.76 22.49
N GLN A 342 13.12 7.81 21.70
CA GLN A 342 12.78 9.18 22.11
C GLN A 342 11.27 9.27 22.41
N VAL A 343 10.87 10.33 23.15
CA VAL A 343 9.46 10.56 23.51
C VAL A 343 8.72 11.09 22.29
N ALA A 344 7.76 10.34 21.80
CA ALA A 344 6.95 10.71 20.64
C ALA A 344 5.63 11.35 21.03
N LYS A 345 5.19 12.33 20.26
CA LYS A 345 3.89 12.99 20.43
C LYS A 345 3.35 13.50 19.09
N ALA A 346 2.04 13.49 18.96
CA ALA A 346 1.34 14.23 17.91
C ALA A 346 0.63 15.43 18.56
N GLU A 347 1.03 16.63 18.16
CA GLU A 347 0.44 17.86 18.67
C GLU A 347 -0.99 18.06 18.15
N ARG A 348 -1.79 18.88 18.80
CA ARG A 348 -3.17 19.19 18.36
C ARG A 348 -3.25 19.77 16.95
N SER A 349 -2.18 20.41 16.50
CA SER A 349 -2.00 20.92 15.13
C SER A 349 -1.77 19.82 14.10
N GLY A 350 -1.53 18.58 14.53
CA GLY A 350 -1.12 17.49 13.67
C GLY A 350 0.39 17.44 13.38
N VAL A 351 1.21 18.26 14.02
CA VAL A 351 2.66 18.17 13.94
C VAL A 351 3.16 17.05 14.85
N LEU A 352 4.08 16.23 14.34
CA LEU A 352 4.73 15.16 15.10
C LEU A 352 6.01 15.68 15.75
N THR A 353 6.30 15.23 16.97
CA THR A 353 7.52 15.57 17.71
C THR A 353 8.24 14.36 18.27
N LEU A 354 9.56 14.46 18.40
CA LEU A 354 10.42 13.55 19.17
C LEU A 354 11.25 14.38 20.15
N ASP A 355 11.16 14.08 21.46
CA ASP A 355 11.77 14.85 22.55
C ASP A 355 11.49 16.36 22.39
N ASP A 356 10.21 16.72 22.11
CA ASP A 356 9.73 18.08 21.87
C ASP A 356 10.30 18.78 20.61
N VAL A 357 11.10 18.08 19.79
CA VAL A 357 11.58 18.59 18.49
C VAL A 357 10.53 18.33 17.42
N GLU A 358 10.02 19.37 16.78
CA GLU A 358 9.05 19.28 15.69
C GLU A 358 9.67 18.65 14.43
N LEU A 359 8.97 17.66 13.85
CA LEU A 359 9.38 16.98 12.62
C LEU A 359 8.75 17.65 11.40
N THR A 360 9.41 18.67 10.88
CA THR A 360 8.95 19.45 9.71
C THR A 360 9.76 19.19 8.44
N GLU A 361 10.98 18.67 8.59
CA GLU A 361 11.93 18.38 7.53
C GLU A 361 12.28 16.87 7.52
N PRO A 362 12.80 16.31 6.41
CA PRO A 362 13.26 14.93 6.35
C PRO A 362 14.17 14.57 7.52
N VAL A 363 13.91 13.45 8.18
CA VAL A 363 14.59 13.06 9.42
C VAL A 363 14.96 11.59 9.43
N THR A 364 16.08 11.26 10.08
CA THR A 364 16.46 9.89 10.41
C THR A 364 16.12 9.61 11.87
N ILE A 365 15.45 8.48 12.14
CA ILE A 365 15.04 8.07 13.50
C ILE A 365 15.35 6.60 13.73
N THR A 366 15.47 6.20 15.00
CA THR A 366 15.65 4.78 15.35
C THR A 366 14.36 4.00 15.14
N ILE A 367 14.48 2.66 15.01
CA ILE A 367 13.31 1.76 14.86
C ILE A 367 12.35 1.86 16.05
N ASP A 368 12.85 2.05 17.27
CA ASP A 368 11.98 2.21 18.44
C ASP A 368 11.30 3.58 18.47
N SER A 369 11.98 4.66 18.03
CA SER A 369 11.37 5.98 17.84
C SER A 369 10.31 5.94 16.73
N TYR A 370 10.54 5.17 15.66
CA TYR A 370 9.53 4.94 14.61
C TYR A 370 8.28 4.24 15.15
N ARG A 371 8.42 3.20 15.98
CA ARG A 371 7.31 2.51 16.64
C ARG A 371 6.51 3.44 17.55
N ALA A 372 7.20 4.25 18.37
CA ALA A 372 6.55 5.23 19.24
C ALA A 372 5.82 6.31 18.45
N LEU A 373 6.45 6.82 17.38
CA LEU A 373 5.90 7.86 16.53
C LEU A 373 4.66 7.38 15.75
N ALA A 374 4.69 6.14 15.24
CA ALA A 374 3.53 5.52 14.59
C ALA A 374 2.35 5.40 15.55
N ALA A 375 2.58 4.99 16.81
CA ALA A 375 1.53 4.90 17.82
C ALA A 375 0.91 6.27 18.12
N ALA A 376 1.72 7.32 18.30
CA ALA A 376 1.26 8.70 18.52
C ALA A 376 0.46 9.24 17.32
N ALA A 377 0.95 9.00 16.11
CA ALA A 377 0.32 9.42 14.87
C ALA A 377 -1.05 8.76 14.65
N TRP A 378 -1.16 7.47 14.93
CA TRP A 378 -2.42 6.73 14.77
C TRP A 378 -3.46 7.14 15.82
N GLU A 379 -3.05 7.41 17.06
CA GLU A 379 -3.96 7.96 18.08
C GLU A 379 -4.50 9.33 17.63
N TYR A 380 -3.63 10.20 17.13
CA TYR A 380 -4.04 11.49 16.58
C TYR A 380 -5.01 11.33 15.41
N ALA A 381 -4.67 10.48 14.43
CA ALA A 381 -5.51 10.25 13.26
C ALA A 381 -6.90 9.73 13.63
N ASP A 382 -6.97 8.86 14.64
CA ASP A 382 -8.23 8.33 15.16
C ASP A 382 -9.09 9.38 15.86
N ALA A 383 -8.47 10.36 16.51
CA ALA A 383 -9.15 11.45 17.19
C ALA A 383 -9.53 12.60 16.24
N ALA A 384 -8.66 12.92 15.28
CA ALA A 384 -8.83 14.05 14.36
C ALA A 384 -9.59 13.71 13.08
N GLY A 385 -9.67 12.41 12.72
CA GLY A 385 -10.26 11.94 11.45
C GLY A 385 -9.37 12.17 10.22
N SER A 386 -8.12 12.60 10.42
CA SER A 386 -7.15 12.85 9.35
C SER A 386 -5.73 12.51 9.82
N ALA A 387 -4.88 12.07 8.90
CA ALA A 387 -3.48 11.77 9.20
C ALA A 387 -2.71 13.04 9.60
N PRO A 388 -1.72 12.93 10.53
CA PRO A 388 -0.86 14.05 10.90
C PRO A 388 0.07 14.47 9.74
N SER A 389 0.63 15.67 9.84
CA SER A 389 1.74 16.11 9.00
C SER A 389 2.97 15.24 9.32
N CYS A 390 3.59 14.68 8.30
CA CYS A 390 4.73 13.79 8.48
C CYS A 390 5.73 14.04 7.33
N PRO A 391 6.98 14.39 7.64
CA PRO A 391 8.02 14.52 6.63
C PRO A 391 8.48 13.15 6.15
N GLU A 392 9.44 13.10 5.22
CA GLU A 392 10.13 11.86 4.88
C GLU A 392 10.93 11.37 6.08
N ILE A 393 10.82 10.05 6.36
CA ILE A 393 11.46 9.43 7.51
C ILE A 393 12.34 8.27 7.04
N THR A 394 13.61 8.33 7.41
CA THR A 394 14.56 7.22 7.30
C THR A 394 14.65 6.51 8.66
N VAL A 395 14.53 5.20 8.66
CA VAL A 395 14.61 4.39 9.90
C VAL A 395 15.91 3.63 9.94
N VAL A 396 16.59 3.72 11.08
CA VAL A 396 17.86 3.02 11.35
C VAL A 396 17.73 2.14 12.60
N SER A 397 18.74 1.31 12.86
CA SER A 397 18.79 0.50 14.09
C SER A 397 18.89 1.38 15.35
N ASN A 398 18.54 0.81 16.51
CA ASN A 398 18.59 1.55 17.79
C ASN A 398 20.01 1.97 18.19
N ASP A 399 21.03 1.30 17.67
CA ASP A 399 22.45 1.59 17.99
C ASP A 399 23.06 2.65 17.06
N ASP A 400 22.34 3.08 16.04
CA ASP A 400 22.81 4.11 15.10
C ASP A 400 22.59 5.51 15.68
N PRO A 401 23.66 6.28 15.96
CA PRO A 401 23.54 7.61 16.52
C PRO A 401 22.85 8.61 15.58
N ALA A 402 22.80 8.35 14.28
CA ALA A 402 22.09 9.17 13.31
C ALA A 402 20.58 9.18 13.54
N GLY A 403 20.03 8.18 14.25
CA GLY A 403 18.61 8.07 14.57
C GLY A 403 18.16 8.89 15.79
N ILE A 404 19.03 9.69 16.40
CA ILE A 404 18.69 10.54 17.54
C ILE A 404 18.40 11.97 17.04
N VAL A 405 17.14 12.35 17.11
CA VAL A 405 16.71 13.72 16.76
C VAL A 405 17.10 14.69 17.88
N THR A 406 17.80 15.75 17.52
CA THR A 406 18.17 16.82 18.43
C THR A 406 17.65 18.15 17.91
N ALA A 407 17.33 19.08 18.83
CA ALA A 407 17.02 20.44 18.45
C ALA A 407 18.21 21.05 17.68
N PRO A 408 17.96 21.82 16.61
CA PRO A 408 19.04 22.52 15.93
C PRO A 408 19.77 23.41 16.93
N GLU A 409 21.11 23.36 16.90
CA GLU A 409 21.90 24.29 17.73
C GLU A 409 21.47 25.71 17.38
N PRO A 410 21.25 26.61 18.40
CA PRO A 410 20.95 27.99 18.12
C PRO A 410 22.09 28.53 17.26
N SER A 411 21.75 28.98 16.04
CA SER A 411 22.71 29.58 15.13
C SER A 411 23.43 30.68 15.92
N ALA A 412 24.76 30.54 16.06
CA ALA A 412 25.56 31.59 16.63
C ALA A 412 25.21 32.87 15.88
N GLN A 413 24.71 33.87 16.60
CA GLN A 413 24.48 35.19 16.01
C GLN A 413 25.84 35.63 15.45
N PRO A 414 25.93 36.11 14.22
CA PRO A 414 27.18 36.68 13.73
C PRO A 414 27.54 37.81 14.70
N GLU A 415 28.70 37.67 15.32
CA GLU A 415 29.29 38.79 16.07
C GLU A 415 29.35 39.97 15.11
N ASP A 416 28.78 41.11 15.55
CA ASP A 416 28.84 42.37 14.84
C ASP A 416 30.30 42.81 14.73
N ASP A 417 31.02 42.31 13.73
CA ASP A 417 32.26 42.93 13.29
C ASP A 417 31.92 44.07 12.33
N ASN A 418 31.71 45.21 12.97
CA ASN A 418 31.66 46.53 12.35
C ASN A 418 33.08 46.89 11.88
N ASP A 419 33.50 46.46 10.71
CA ASP A 419 34.62 47.02 10.00
C ASP A 419 34.22 47.48 8.57
N PHE A 420 34.03 48.78 8.51
CA PHE A 420 33.91 49.61 7.32
C PHE A 420 35.08 49.36 6.35
N PHE A 421 34.83 48.82 5.20
CA PHE A 421 35.63 49.15 3.99
C PHE A 421 34.73 49.29 2.76
N ASP A 422 34.60 50.53 2.40
CA ASP A 422 34.10 51.08 1.14
C ASP A 422 34.94 50.55 -0.04
N VAL A 423 34.37 49.85 -0.99
CA VAL A 423 34.89 49.78 -2.38
C VAL A 423 33.72 49.77 -3.34
N ALA A 424 33.58 50.90 -4.01
CA ALA A 424 32.70 51.07 -5.15
C ALA A 424 33.23 50.38 -6.42
N ALA A 425 32.25 50.06 -7.32
CA ALA A 425 32.34 49.81 -8.77
C ALA A 425 32.76 48.40 -9.22
N ASP A 426 31.83 47.64 -9.76
CA ASP A 426 31.57 47.52 -11.20
C ASP A 426 30.33 46.65 -11.44
N ALA A 427 29.26 47.28 -11.86
CA ALA A 427 28.10 46.62 -12.46
C ALA A 427 28.38 46.52 -13.97
N ASP A 428 28.56 45.30 -14.47
CA ASP A 428 28.18 44.90 -15.81
C ASP A 428 28.69 43.47 -16.09
N ASN A 429 27.74 42.55 -16.30
CA ASN A 429 27.83 41.17 -16.83
C ASN A 429 27.41 40.06 -15.88
N LEU A 430 26.11 39.89 -15.76
CA LEU A 430 25.50 38.59 -15.45
C LEU A 430 24.46 38.28 -16.52
N PRO A 431 24.43 37.06 -17.10
CA PRO A 431 23.38 36.65 -18.03
C PRO A 431 22.08 36.43 -17.26
N GLU A 432 20.98 36.89 -17.83
CA GLU A 432 19.63 36.73 -17.31
C GLU A 432 19.24 35.24 -17.19
N PRO A 433 18.61 34.83 -16.10
CA PRO A 433 18.02 33.48 -16.00
C PRO A 433 16.80 33.38 -16.91
N GLY A 434 16.78 32.34 -17.73
CA GLY A 434 15.67 32.05 -18.65
C GLY A 434 14.35 31.97 -17.93
N GLU A 435 13.40 32.76 -18.39
CA GLU A 435 12.00 32.74 -17.98
C GLU A 435 11.41 31.33 -18.21
N GLN A 436 11.14 30.62 -17.12
CA GLN A 436 10.15 29.55 -17.15
C GLN A 436 8.78 30.22 -17.25
N THR A 437 8.11 30.06 -18.38
CA THR A 437 6.73 30.47 -18.59
C THR A 437 5.87 29.80 -17.51
N PRO A 438 5.14 30.55 -16.65
CA PRO A 438 4.20 29.95 -15.72
C PRO A 438 3.06 29.32 -16.53
N ALA A 439 2.64 28.12 -16.12
CA ALA A 439 1.44 27.50 -16.65
C ALA A 439 0.27 28.48 -16.48
N PHE A 440 -0.38 28.81 -17.59
CA PHE A 440 -1.48 29.77 -17.64
C PHE A 440 -2.67 29.14 -16.90
N LEU A 441 -2.94 29.57 -15.68
CA LEU A 441 -4.14 29.20 -14.96
C LEU A 441 -5.29 30.13 -15.43
N PRO A 442 -6.48 29.58 -15.75
CA PRO A 442 -7.63 30.35 -16.18
C PRO A 442 -8.05 31.38 -15.14
N GLY A 443 -8.60 32.51 -15.57
CA GLY A 443 -9.11 33.55 -14.70
C GLY A 443 -10.37 33.09 -13.94
N GLU A 444 -10.74 33.82 -12.86
CA GLU A 444 -11.89 33.48 -12.01
C GLU A 444 -13.22 33.44 -12.80
N GLU A 445 -13.47 34.40 -13.72
CA GLU A 445 -14.64 34.42 -14.59
C GLU A 445 -14.67 33.23 -15.59
N GLU A 446 -13.52 32.80 -16.06
CA GLU A 446 -13.38 31.69 -17.00
C GLU A 446 -13.62 30.33 -16.31
N LEU A 447 -13.20 30.21 -15.05
CA LEU A 447 -13.49 29.06 -14.18
C LEU A 447 -14.99 28.97 -13.85
N GLU A 448 -15.66 30.09 -13.56
CA GLU A 448 -17.10 30.10 -13.30
C GLU A 448 -17.92 29.70 -14.54
N GLN A 449 -17.57 30.20 -15.73
CA GLN A 449 -18.21 29.79 -16.97
C GLN A 449 -18.05 28.30 -17.27
N LEU A 450 -16.87 27.72 -16.99
CA LEU A 450 -16.62 26.30 -17.17
C LEU A 450 -17.40 25.45 -16.16
N LEU A 451 -17.55 25.92 -14.93
CA LEU A 451 -18.36 25.25 -13.91
C LEU A 451 -19.87 25.29 -14.22
N GLU A 452 -20.39 26.42 -14.73
CA GLU A 452 -21.79 26.52 -15.19
C GLU A 452 -22.05 25.58 -16.39
N ALA A 453 -21.14 25.52 -17.36
CA ALA A 453 -21.25 24.63 -18.51
C ALA A 453 -21.27 23.15 -18.14
N THR A 454 -20.61 22.76 -17.04
CA THR A 454 -20.63 21.35 -16.57
C THR A 454 -21.89 21.03 -15.76
N ALA A 455 -22.57 22.02 -15.17
CA ALA A 455 -23.82 21.82 -14.44
C ALA A 455 -24.98 21.51 -15.38
N ASP A 456 -25.04 22.15 -16.58
CA ASP A 456 -26.08 21.93 -17.56
C ASP A 456 -25.97 20.55 -18.28
N MET A 457 -24.84 19.89 -18.23
CA MET A 457 -24.65 18.56 -18.83
C MET A 457 -25.22 17.41 -17.97
N ASP A 458 -25.47 17.63 -16.69
CA ASP A 458 -26.00 16.60 -15.78
C ASP A 458 -27.56 16.57 -15.78
N ASP A 459 -28.24 17.59 -16.33
CA ASP A 459 -29.70 17.63 -16.43
C ASP A 459 -30.25 16.99 -17.72
N GLU A 460 -29.41 16.58 -18.69
CA GLU A 460 -29.82 15.93 -19.95
C GLU A 460 -29.43 14.43 -20.05
N ALA A 461 -28.94 13.78 -18.97
CA ALA A 461 -28.50 12.37 -18.99
C ALA A 461 -29.42 11.43 -18.20
#